data_d50b804abd8890d63dc42fa2b944f32c
#
_entry.id   d50b804abd8890d63dc42fa2b944f32c
#
_cell.length_a   1.000
_cell.length_b   1.000
_cell.length_c   1.000
_cell.angle_alpha   90.00
_cell.angle_beta   90.00
_cell.angle_gamma   90.00
#
_symmetry.space_group_name_H-M   'P 1'
#
loop_
_entity.id
_entity.type
_entity.pdbx_description
1 polymer ?
#
loop_
_entity_poly.entity_id
_entity_poly.type
_entity_poly.pdbx_seq_one_letter_code
_entity_poly.pdbx_strand_id
1 'polypeptide(L)'
;MADRLGFIWVGLVLVAAAAFALLASQDTPDPVGRGTPAPDFALESLTGGPPVKLVDLRGKVVLVNFWATWCEPCEAEMPAMERLHRELSDEGFELLAISVDDTDAPVRAFQARLALGFPILLDPRKQVADAYQTFRFPESLLLDRRGVIVERYIGSKEWDAPAYLERIRRLLRGEVSSSATQGGA
;
A
#
# COMPACT_ATOMS: atom_id res chain seq x y z
N MET A 1 28.26 19.84 52.74
CA MET A 1 26.82 19.89 52.29
C MET A 1 26.68 20.12 50.81
N ALA A 2 27.67 20.69 50.11
CA ALA A 2 27.60 20.95 48.65
C ALA A 2 27.60 19.70 47.78
N ASP A 3 28.32 18.63 48.16
CA ASP A 3 28.46 17.43 47.33
C ASP A 3 27.18 16.61 47.17
N ARG A 4 26.32 16.60 48.18
CA ARG A 4 25.05 15.85 48.13
C ARG A 4 24.03 16.45 47.12
N LEU A 5 24.03 17.78 46.97
CA LEU A 5 23.18 18.47 46.00
C LEU A 5 23.63 18.15 44.55
N GLY A 6 24.95 18.09 44.31
CA GLY A 6 25.49 17.72 42.99
C GLY A 6 25.09 16.33 42.54
N PHE A 7 25.15 15.33 43.43
CA PHE A 7 24.73 13.97 43.13
C PHE A 7 23.21 13.84 42.82
N ILE A 8 22.37 14.63 43.51
CA ILE A 8 20.92 14.67 43.25
C ILE A 8 20.64 15.21 41.85
N TRP A 9 21.32 16.31 41.44
CA TRP A 9 21.15 16.89 40.12
C TRP A 9 21.64 15.95 38.99
N VAL A 10 22.77 15.27 39.19
CA VAL A 10 23.26 14.27 38.23
C VAL A 10 22.27 13.10 38.10
N GLY A 11 21.72 12.62 39.21
CA GLY A 11 20.69 11.58 39.20
C GLY A 11 19.43 12.01 38.47
N LEU A 12 18.94 13.23 38.67
CA LEU A 12 17.78 13.78 37.96
C LEU A 12 18.01 13.91 36.44
N VAL A 13 19.20 14.36 36.04
CA VAL A 13 19.58 14.50 34.64
C VAL A 13 19.65 13.12 33.96
N LEU A 14 20.21 12.11 34.62
CA LEU A 14 20.27 10.77 34.09
C LEU A 14 18.89 10.13 33.96
N VAL A 15 18.01 10.33 34.94
CA VAL A 15 16.63 9.85 34.87
C VAL A 15 15.84 10.55 33.73
N ALA A 16 16.01 11.88 33.62
CA ALA A 16 15.40 12.65 32.56
C ALA A 16 15.91 12.22 31.15
N ALA A 17 17.22 11.97 31.02
CA ALA A 17 17.84 11.49 29.80
C ALA A 17 17.36 10.06 29.44
N ALA A 18 17.25 9.18 30.43
CA ALA A 18 16.71 7.82 30.22
C ALA A 18 15.23 7.86 29.87
N ALA A 19 14.43 8.69 30.53
CA ALA A 19 13.02 8.89 30.18
C ALA A 19 12.85 9.49 28.79
N PHE A 20 13.68 10.46 28.41
CA PHE A 20 13.69 11.04 27.07
C PHE A 20 14.10 10.00 26.01
N ALA A 21 15.12 9.18 26.27
CA ALA A 21 15.54 8.11 25.37
C ALA A 21 14.45 7.05 25.21
N LEU A 22 13.74 6.69 26.29
CA LEU A 22 12.59 5.78 26.25
C LEU A 22 11.40 6.38 25.50
N LEU A 23 11.15 7.68 25.62
CA LEU A 23 10.09 8.38 24.88
C LEU A 23 10.48 8.65 23.42
N ALA A 24 11.77 8.88 23.14
CA ALA A 24 12.29 9.08 21.79
C ALA A 24 12.45 7.78 20.98
N SER A 25 12.48 6.62 21.66
CA SER A 25 12.44 5.31 20.99
C SER A 25 11.04 4.88 20.57
N GLN A 26 10.05 5.78 20.62
CA GLN A 26 8.70 5.52 20.15
C GLN A 26 8.69 5.44 18.62
N ASP A 27 8.63 4.20 18.17
CA ASP A 27 8.08 3.70 16.93
C ASP A 27 8.06 4.66 15.73
N THR A 28 9.22 4.80 15.08
CA THR A 28 9.16 5.07 13.63
C THR A 28 8.54 3.83 12.99
N PRO A 29 7.37 3.93 12.36
CA PRO A 29 6.78 2.78 11.70
C PRO A 29 7.78 2.16 10.73
N ASP A 30 7.89 0.84 10.74
CA ASP A 30 8.74 0.14 9.79
C ASP A 30 8.43 0.60 8.36
N PRO A 31 9.45 0.81 7.51
CA PRO A 31 9.21 1.27 6.16
C PRO A 31 8.39 0.24 5.39
N VAL A 32 7.23 0.67 4.88
CA VAL A 32 6.36 -0.16 4.04
C VAL A 32 6.94 -0.19 2.63
N GLY A 33 7.44 -1.34 2.21
CA GLY A 33 8.09 -1.47 0.92
C GLY A 33 8.38 -2.92 0.51
N ARG A 34 9.19 -3.07 -0.49
CA ARG A 34 9.56 -4.38 -1.02
C ARG A 34 10.13 -5.31 0.06
N GLY A 35 9.57 -6.51 0.16
CA GLY A 35 9.97 -7.53 1.12
C GLY A 35 9.23 -7.47 2.45
N THR A 36 8.43 -6.41 2.71
CA THR A 36 7.63 -6.31 3.93
C THR A 36 6.21 -6.85 3.71
N PRO A 37 5.55 -7.40 4.75
CA PRO A 37 4.12 -7.67 4.69
C PRO A 37 3.34 -6.37 4.43
N ALA A 38 2.35 -6.44 3.55
CA ALA A 38 1.44 -5.31 3.34
C ALA A 38 0.58 -5.10 4.59
N PRO A 39 0.39 -3.86 5.07
CA PRO A 39 -0.54 -3.56 6.15
C PRO A 39 -1.93 -4.08 5.82
N ASP A 40 -2.55 -4.82 6.73
CA ASP A 40 -3.92 -5.29 6.55
C ASP A 40 -4.93 -4.14 6.67
N PHE A 41 -6.01 -4.22 5.90
CA PHE A 41 -7.10 -3.26 5.95
C PHE A 41 -8.45 -3.93 5.73
N ALA A 42 -9.51 -3.20 6.07
CA ALA A 42 -10.89 -3.50 5.72
C ALA A 42 -11.54 -2.20 5.24
N LEU A 43 -11.92 -2.13 3.98
CA LEU A 43 -12.51 -0.94 3.36
C LEU A 43 -13.86 -1.24 2.71
N GLU A 44 -14.76 -0.26 2.74
CA GLU A 44 -16.03 -0.31 2.06
C GLU A 44 -15.82 -0.33 0.54
N SER A 45 -16.59 -1.19 -0.13
CA SER A 45 -16.64 -1.20 -1.60
C SER A 45 -17.56 -0.10 -2.10
N LEU A 46 -17.17 0.57 -3.20
CA LEU A 46 -18.02 1.56 -3.88
C LEU A 46 -19.38 0.96 -4.31
N THR A 47 -19.42 -0.33 -4.64
CA THR A 47 -20.64 -1.04 -5.04
C THR A 47 -21.47 -1.52 -3.86
N GLY A 48 -21.02 -1.30 -2.62
CA GLY A 48 -21.66 -1.80 -1.40
C GLY A 48 -21.31 -3.25 -1.09
N GLY A 49 -22.01 -3.83 -0.12
CA GLY A 49 -21.73 -5.17 0.39
C GLY A 49 -20.84 -5.16 1.64
N PRO A 50 -20.31 -6.32 2.07
CA PRO A 50 -19.40 -6.39 3.20
C PRO A 50 -18.06 -5.72 2.86
N PRO A 51 -17.37 -5.15 3.86
CA PRO A 51 -16.04 -4.58 3.65
C PRO A 51 -15.07 -5.59 3.05
N VAL A 52 -14.28 -5.15 2.07
CA VAL A 52 -13.22 -5.95 1.49
C VAL A 52 -12.00 -5.91 2.42
N LYS A 53 -11.52 -7.08 2.81
CA LYS A 53 -10.36 -7.24 3.67
C LYS A 53 -9.18 -7.81 2.89
N LEU A 54 -8.01 -7.20 3.03
CA LEU A 54 -6.81 -7.70 2.35
C LEU A 54 -6.46 -9.13 2.78
N VAL A 55 -6.67 -9.47 4.04
CA VAL A 55 -6.38 -10.82 4.57
C VAL A 55 -7.19 -11.92 3.86
N ASP A 56 -8.40 -11.62 3.37
CA ASP A 56 -9.25 -12.58 2.67
C ASP A 56 -8.76 -12.87 1.24
N LEU A 57 -7.79 -12.10 0.76
CA LEU A 57 -7.18 -12.27 -0.57
C LEU A 57 -5.85 -13.05 -0.54
N ARG A 58 -5.51 -13.65 0.59
CA ARG A 58 -4.35 -14.57 0.66
C ARG A 58 -4.53 -15.72 -0.34
N GLY A 59 -3.47 -16.06 -1.05
CA GLY A 59 -3.50 -17.01 -2.16
C GLY A 59 -3.66 -16.37 -3.54
N LYS A 60 -4.06 -15.09 -3.61
CA LYS A 60 -4.07 -14.29 -4.85
C LYS A 60 -2.84 -13.39 -4.95
N VAL A 61 -2.46 -13.02 -6.16
CA VAL A 61 -1.57 -11.89 -6.44
C VAL A 61 -2.42 -10.63 -6.47
N VAL A 62 -2.08 -9.63 -5.68
CA VAL A 62 -2.91 -8.42 -5.52
C VAL A 62 -2.14 -7.18 -5.98
N LEU A 63 -2.76 -6.34 -6.79
CA LEU A 63 -2.30 -4.98 -7.07
C LEU A 63 -3.18 -4.01 -6.28
N VAL A 64 -2.59 -3.36 -5.27
CA VAL A 64 -3.23 -2.28 -4.52
C VAL A 64 -2.81 -0.96 -5.17
N ASN A 65 -3.77 -0.18 -5.66
CA ASN A 65 -3.54 1.12 -6.28
C ASN A 65 -4.22 2.22 -5.47
N PHE A 66 -3.49 3.27 -5.10
CA PHE A 66 -4.01 4.46 -4.43
C PHE A 66 -4.17 5.60 -5.45
N TRP A 67 -5.36 6.19 -5.49
CA TRP A 67 -5.73 7.17 -6.50
C TRP A 67 -6.82 8.14 -6.02
N ALA A 68 -7.11 9.17 -6.84
CA ALA A 68 -8.22 10.08 -6.61
C ALA A 68 -8.80 10.62 -7.93
N THR A 69 -10.05 11.06 -7.91
CA THR A 69 -10.74 11.59 -9.10
C THR A 69 -10.16 12.90 -9.62
N TRP A 70 -9.52 13.68 -8.75
CA TRP A 70 -8.84 14.96 -9.08
C TRP A 70 -7.39 14.77 -9.54
N CYS A 71 -6.91 13.55 -9.61
CA CYS A 71 -5.53 13.21 -10.00
C CYS A 71 -5.49 12.86 -11.49
N GLU A 72 -5.06 13.79 -12.33
CA GLU A 72 -4.98 13.60 -13.78
C GLU A 72 -4.11 12.39 -14.20
N PRO A 73 -2.89 12.16 -13.63
CA PRO A 73 -2.12 10.96 -13.97
C PRO A 73 -2.81 9.66 -13.55
N CYS A 74 -3.64 9.70 -12.48
CA CYS A 74 -4.43 8.53 -12.07
C CYS A 74 -5.48 8.20 -13.14
N GLU A 75 -6.21 9.21 -13.65
CA GLU A 75 -7.18 9.00 -14.73
C GLU A 75 -6.53 8.40 -15.97
N ALA A 76 -5.34 8.86 -16.32
CA ALA A 76 -4.61 8.39 -17.50
C ALA A 76 -4.29 6.89 -17.46
N GLU A 77 -4.04 6.29 -16.28
CA GLU A 77 -3.71 4.86 -16.18
C GLU A 77 -4.93 3.93 -16.08
N MET A 78 -6.12 4.44 -15.71
CA MET A 78 -7.31 3.61 -15.46
C MET A 78 -7.73 2.72 -16.62
N PRO A 79 -7.68 3.15 -17.89
CA PRO A 79 -8.00 2.28 -19.01
C PRO A 79 -7.04 1.09 -19.15
N ALA A 80 -5.74 1.28 -18.86
CA ALA A 80 -4.75 0.20 -18.88
C ALA A 80 -4.95 -0.76 -17.71
N MET A 81 -5.34 -0.24 -16.52
CA MET A 81 -5.71 -1.06 -15.36
C MET A 81 -6.95 -1.90 -15.65
N GLU A 82 -7.95 -1.36 -16.32
CA GLU A 82 -9.15 -2.09 -16.70
C GLU A 82 -8.82 -3.26 -17.67
N ARG A 83 -7.92 -3.03 -18.64
CA ARG A 83 -7.46 -4.10 -19.53
C ARG A 83 -6.67 -5.17 -18.78
N LEU A 84 -5.76 -4.77 -17.89
CA LEU A 84 -5.03 -5.69 -17.01
C LEU A 84 -5.99 -6.55 -16.17
N HIS A 85 -6.97 -5.92 -15.53
CA HIS A 85 -7.96 -6.61 -14.70
C HIS A 85 -8.72 -7.66 -15.51
N ARG A 86 -9.26 -7.28 -16.67
CA ARG A 86 -9.98 -8.22 -17.55
C ARG A 86 -9.14 -9.39 -18.00
N GLU A 87 -7.85 -9.16 -18.23
CA GLU A 87 -6.96 -10.20 -18.74
C GLU A 87 -6.56 -11.22 -17.67
N LEU A 88 -6.39 -10.77 -16.38
CA LEU A 88 -5.78 -11.61 -15.35
C LEU A 88 -6.71 -12.00 -14.19
N SER A 89 -7.92 -11.43 -14.07
CA SER A 89 -8.82 -11.70 -12.93
C SER A 89 -9.14 -13.19 -12.75
N ASP A 90 -9.29 -13.93 -13.83
CA ASP A 90 -9.58 -15.37 -13.80
C ASP A 90 -8.33 -16.24 -13.51
N GLU A 91 -7.13 -15.65 -13.53
CA GLU A 91 -5.87 -16.35 -13.26
C GLU A 91 -5.46 -16.33 -11.79
N GLY A 92 -6.29 -15.74 -10.89
CA GLY A 92 -5.98 -15.58 -9.47
C GLY A 92 -5.28 -14.24 -9.13
N PHE A 93 -5.43 -13.26 -10.01
CA PHE A 93 -5.05 -11.86 -9.79
C PHE A 93 -6.23 -11.06 -9.25
N GLU A 94 -5.95 -10.07 -8.40
CA GLU A 94 -6.94 -9.11 -7.91
C GLU A 94 -6.38 -7.68 -8.02
N LEU A 95 -7.21 -6.76 -8.51
CA LEU A 95 -6.92 -5.33 -8.54
C LEU A 95 -7.82 -4.63 -7.53
N LEU A 96 -7.24 -3.96 -6.55
CA LEU A 96 -7.95 -3.13 -5.58
C LEU A 96 -7.58 -1.67 -5.80
N ALA A 97 -8.47 -0.88 -6.38
CA ALA A 97 -8.28 0.56 -6.56
C ALA A 97 -8.87 1.31 -5.35
N ILE A 98 -8.00 1.84 -4.49
CA ILE A 98 -8.38 2.55 -3.26
C ILE A 98 -8.45 4.05 -3.56
N SER A 99 -9.68 4.60 -3.59
CA SER A 99 -9.90 6.04 -3.73
C SER A 99 -9.69 6.74 -2.40
N VAL A 100 -8.94 7.85 -2.43
CA VAL A 100 -8.73 8.75 -1.30
C VAL A 100 -9.57 10.04 -1.42
N ASP A 101 -10.62 10.02 -2.25
CA ASP A 101 -11.61 11.09 -2.32
C ASP A 101 -12.41 11.17 -1.01
N ASP A 102 -12.77 12.38 -0.60
CA ASP A 102 -13.48 12.61 0.66
C ASP A 102 -14.93 12.07 0.64
N THR A 103 -15.51 11.87 -0.57
CA THR A 103 -16.88 11.40 -0.77
C THR A 103 -16.95 10.40 -1.93
N ASP A 104 -17.96 9.55 -1.95
CA ASP A 104 -18.15 8.50 -2.96
C ASP A 104 -18.80 8.99 -4.27
N ALA A 105 -19.51 10.11 -4.24
CA ALA A 105 -20.26 10.60 -5.42
C ALA A 105 -19.35 10.91 -6.64
N PRO A 106 -18.22 11.63 -6.51
CA PRO A 106 -17.26 11.80 -7.61
C PRO A 106 -16.68 10.47 -8.10
N VAL A 107 -16.41 9.53 -7.17
CA VAL A 107 -15.84 8.23 -7.51
C VAL A 107 -16.81 7.39 -8.33
N ARG A 108 -18.11 7.41 -7.98
CA ARG A 108 -19.18 6.74 -8.77
C ARG A 108 -19.31 7.32 -10.17
N ALA A 109 -19.31 8.65 -10.28
CA ALA A 109 -19.36 9.32 -11.57
C ALA A 109 -18.14 8.97 -12.44
N PHE A 110 -16.96 8.93 -11.83
CA PHE A 110 -15.71 8.57 -12.48
C PHE A 110 -15.74 7.11 -12.97
N GLN A 111 -16.12 6.16 -12.11
CA GLN A 111 -16.28 4.75 -12.46
C GLN A 111 -17.22 4.54 -13.66
N ALA A 112 -18.40 5.20 -13.61
CA ALA A 112 -19.37 5.11 -14.68
C ALA A 112 -18.86 5.69 -16.00
N ARG A 113 -18.19 6.85 -15.95
CA ARG A 113 -17.62 7.53 -17.12
C ARG A 113 -16.58 6.70 -17.85
N LEU A 114 -15.71 6.01 -17.11
CA LEU A 114 -14.62 5.18 -17.65
C LEU A 114 -15.01 3.70 -17.78
N ALA A 115 -16.22 3.33 -17.39
CA ALA A 115 -16.73 1.94 -17.40
C ALA A 115 -15.78 0.95 -16.71
N LEU A 116 -15.27 1.31 -15.50
CA LEU A 116 -14.34 0.50 -14.75
C LEU A 116 -15.06 -0.67 -14.08
N GLY A 117 -14.59 -1.89 -14.34
CA GLY A 117 -15.16 -3.14 -13.82
C GLY A 117 -14.42 -3.70 -12.59
N PHE A 118 -13.20 -3.26 -12.32
CA PHE A 118 -12.44 -3.71 -11.15
C PHE A 118 -12.98 -3.13 -9.83
N PRO A 119 -12.72 -3.79 -8.68
CA PRO A 119 -13.12 -3.30 -7.37
C PRO A 119 -12.53 -1.94 -7.02
N ILE A 120 -13.40 -0.99 -6.64
CA ILE A 120 -13.03 0.31 -6.12
C ILE A 120 -13.42 0.34 -4.64
N LEU A 121 -12.44 0.66 -3.78
CA LEU A 121 -12.60 0.79 -2.34
C LEU A 121 -12.46 2.25 -1.91
N LEU A 122 -13.04 2.60 -0.78
CA LEU A 122 -13.11 3.98 -0.29
C LEU A 122 -12.28 4.16 0.97
N ASP A 123 -11.31 5.07 0.93
CA ASP A 123 -10.48 5.48 2.07
C ASP A 123 -10.57 7.01 2.30
N PRO A 124 -11.77 7.57 2.61
CA PRO A 124 -11.99 9.02 2.66
C PRO A 124 -11.18 9.70 3.77
N ARG A 125 -10.69 8.97 4.74
CA ARG A 125 -9.85 9.49 5.82
C ARG A 125 -8.37 9.24 5.59
N LYS A 126 -8.00 8.63 4.46
CA LYS A 126 -6.61 8.29 4.06
C LYS A 126 -5.87 7.40 5.07
N GLN A 127 -6.62 6.69 5.92
CA GLN A 127 -6.03 5.86 6.98
C GLN A 127 -5.22 4.69 6.41
N VAL A 128 -5.71 4.08 5.33
CA VAL A 128 -5.00 3.00 4.65
C VAL A 128 -3.85 3.57 3.83
N ALA A 129 -4.05 4.68 3.11
CA ALA A 129 -2.97 5.36 2.38
C ALA A 129 -1.81 5.73 3.33
N ASP A 130 -2.12 6.27 4.51
CA ASP A 130 -1.12 6.63 5.53
C ASP A 130 -0.40 5.37 6.09
N ALA A 131 -1.14 4.29 6.37
CA ALA A 131 -0.57 3.02 6.81
C ALA A 131 0.38 2.42 5.76
N TYR A 132 0.09 2.63 4.47
CA TYR A 132 0.95 2.24 3.35
C TYR A 132 2.05 3.25 3.05
N GLN A 133 2.14 4.35 3.83
CA GLN A 133 3.09 5.44 3.62
C GLN A 133 3.03 6.01 2.19
N THR A 134 1.81 6.13 1.66
CA THR A 134 1.52 6.61 0.32
C THR A 134 1.03 8.06 0.39
N PHE A 135 1.83 8.98 -0.17
CA PHE A 135 1.58 10.42 -0.14
C PHE A 135 1.53 11.06 -1.52
N ARG A 136 1.75 10.28 -2.58
CA ARG A 136 1.75 10.72 -3.98
C ARG A 136 0.88 9.79 -4.81
N PHE A 137 -0.01 10.36 -5.60
CA PHE A 137 -0.92 9.57 -6.44
C PHE A 137 -0.60 9.75 -7.93
N PRO A 138 -0.76 8.69 -8.74
CA PRO A 138 -1.06 7.32 -8.32
C PRO A 138 0.15 6.61 -7.74
N GLU A 139 -0.10 5.68 -6.84
CA GLU A 139 0.90 4.80 -6.31
C GLU A 139 0.35 3.38 -6.18
N SER A 140 1.11 2.39 -6.64
CA SER A 140 0.67 0.99 -6.67
C SER A 140 1.66 0.07 -6.00
N LEU A 141 1.15 -0.91 -5.25
CA LEU A 141 1.94 -1.94 -4.61
C LEU A 141 1.48 -3.31 -5.10
N LEU A 142 2.41 -4.08 -5.66
CA LEU A 142 2.16 -5.44 -6.10
C LEU A 142 2.51 -6.41 -4.98
N LEU A 143 1.56 -7.25 -4.61
CA LEU A 143 1.66 -8.22 -3.52
C LEU A 143 1.72 -9.62 -4.06
N ASP A 144 2.56 -10.47 -3.46
CA ASP A 144 2.56 -11.91 -3.73
C ASP A 144 1.37 -12.61 -3.05
N ARG A 145 1.23 -13.93 -3.29
CA ARG A 145 0.14 -14.75 -2.70
C ARG A 145 0.14 -14.81 -1.18
N ARG A 146 1.25 -14.44 -0.53
CA ARG A 146 1.39 -14.35 0.93
C ARG A 146 1.05 -12.96 1.46
N GLY A 147 0.78 -11.99 0.56
CA GLY A 147 0.54 -10.58 0.91
C GLY A 147 1.82 -9.82 1.24
N VAL A 148 2.97 -10.28 0.75
CA VAL A 148 4.24 -9.57 0.85
C VAL A 148 4.37 -8.62 -0.35
N ILE A 149 4.78 -7.39 -0.11
CA ILE A 149 5.02 -6.39 -1.14
C ILE A 149 6.24 -6.82 -1.96
N VAL A 150 6.06 -7.12 -3.23
CA VAL A 150 7.15 -7.50 -4.14
C VAL A 150 7.64 -6.33 -4.99
N GLU A 151 6.77 -5.32 -5.19
CA GLU A 151 7.13 -4.13 -5.98
C GLU A 151 6.30 -2.93 -5.52
N ARG A 152 6.86 -1.72 -5.63
CA ARG A 152 6.17 -0.46 -5.40
C ARG A 152 6.40 0.44 -6.60
N TYR A 153 5.32 0.95 -7.19
CA TYR A 153 5.33 1.77 -8.40
C TYR A 153 4.80 3.15 -8.07
N ILE A 154 5.59 4.18 -8.38
CA ILE A 154 5.21 5.57 -8.18
C ILE A 154 4.89 6.19 -9.54
N GLY A 155 3.75 6.89 -9.62
CA GLY A 155 3.26 7.52 -10.84
C GLY A 155 2.59 6.55 -11.82
N SER A 156 1.87 7.11 -12.78
CA SER A 156 1.08 6.40 -13.78
C SER A 156 1.90 5.38 -14.59
N LYS A 157 1.27 4.24 -14.92
CA LYS A 157 1.87 3.15 -15.70
C LYS A 157 0.93 2.67 -16.80
N GLU A 158 1.50 2.14 -17.87
CA GLU A 158 0.77 1.38 -18.90
C GLU A 158 0.64 -0.07 -18.44
N TRP A 159 -0.31 -0.34 -17.55
CA TRP A 159 -0.43 -1.62 -16.84
C TRP A 159 -0.66 -2.84 -17.72
N ASP A 160 -1.21 -2.64 -18.93
CA ASP A 160 -1.40 -3.66 -19.95
C ASP A 160 -0.16 -3.87 -20.84
N ALA A 161 0.94 -3.17 -20.59
CA ALA A 161 2.19 -3.42 -21.31
C ALA A 161 2.73 -4.83 -20.97
N PRO A 162 3.35 -5.53 -21.96
CA PRO A 162 3.82 -6.91 -21.79
C PRO A 162 4.72 -7.12 -20.57
N ALA A 163 5.51 -6.12 -20.18
CA ALA A 163 6.41 -6.21 -19.04
C ALA A 163 5.67 -6.37 -17.70
N TYR A 164 4.53 -5.65 -17.51
CA TYR A 164 3.72 -5.78 -16.29
C TYR A 164 2.91 -7.07 -16.29
N LEU A 165 2.29 -7.42 -17.40
CA LEU A 165 1.57 -8.69 -17.57
C LEU A 165 2.48 -9.89 -17.25
N GLU A 166 3.67 -9.95 -17.83
CA GLU A 166 4.60 -11.05 -17.58
C GLU A 166 5.11 -11.04 -16.13
N ARG A 167 5.34 -9.86 -15.55
CA ARG A 167 5.73 -9.75 -14.14
C ARG A 167 4.68 -10.35 -13.21
N ILE A 168 3.40 -10.03 -13.43
CA ILE A 168 2.29 -10.55 -12.63
C ILE A 168 2.12 -12.05 -12.89
N ARG A 169 2.17 -12.51 -14.14
CA ARG A 169 2.07 -13.95 -14.47
C ARG A 169 3.16 -14.79 -13.82
N ARG A 170 4.40 -14.28 -13.71
CA ARG A 170 5.45 -14.97 -12.96
C ARG A 170 5.09 -15.16 -11.49
N LEU A 171 4.50 -14.16 -10.86
CA LEU A 171 4.02 -14.28 -9.47
C LEU A 171 2.85 -15.27 -9.36
N LEU A 172 1.93 -15.27 -10.33
CA LEU A 172 0.82 -16.21 -10.41
C LEU A 172 1.31 -17.66 -10.55
N ARG A 173 2.43 -17.90 -11.24
CA ARG A 173 3.09 -19.21 -11.31
C ARG A 173 3.93 -19.56 -10.09
N GLY A 174 4.02 -18.66 -9.10
CA GLY A 174 4.84 -18.87 -7.89
C GLY A 174 6.34 -18.65 -8.10
N GLU A 175 6.73 -18.03 -9.21
CA GLU A 175 8.13 -17.69 -9.51
C GLU A 175 8.52 -16.45 -8.70
N VAL A 176 8.97 -16.64 -7.45
CA VAL A 176 9.50 -15.55 -6.63
C VAL A 176 10.82 -15.10 -7.22
N SER A 177 10.96 -13.78 -7.44
CA SER A 177 12.21 -13.20 -7.94
C SER A 177 13.34 -13.46 -6.94
N SER A 178 14.22 -14.41 -7.25
CA SER A 178 15.41 -14.81 -6.46
C SER A 178 16.55 -13.78 -6.53
N SER A 179 16.24 -12.47 -6.57
CA SER A 179 17.26 -11.42 -6.66
C SER A 179 17.66 -10.81 -5.30
N ALA A 180 17.56 -11.57 -4.21
CA ALA A 180 17.98 -11.13 -2.87
C ALA A 180 19.16 -11.92 -2.26
N THR A 181 19.93 -12.67 -3.07
CA THR A 181 21.08 -13.43 -2.52
C THR A 181 22.29 -13.37 -3.46
N GLN A 182 22.75 -12.15 -3.78
CA GLN A 182 24.12 -11.94 -4.28
C GLN A 182 24.62 -10.58 -3.81
N GLY A 183 25.24 -10.56 -2.64
CA GLY A 183 25.85 -9.37 -2.06
C GLY A 183 26.46 -9.65 -0.69
N GLY A 184 27.37 -10.65 -0.63
CA GLY A 184 28.08 -10.99 0.60
C GLY A 184 29.19 -11.99 0.34
N ALA A 185 30.28 -11.51 -0.23
CA ALA A 185 31.60 -12.15 -0.14
C ALA A 185 32.65 -11.04 -0.13
#